data_1ba70ebf9b3fba9c7dfe055e08bd537f
#
_entry.id   1ba70ebf9b3fba9c7dfe055e08bd537f
#
_cell.length_a   1.000
_cell.length_b   1.000
_cell.length_c   1.000
_cell.angle_alpha   90.00
_cell.angle_beta   90.00
_cell.angle_gamma   90.00
#
_symmetry.space_group_name_H-M   'P 1'
#
loop_
_entity.id
_entity.type
_entity.pdbx_description
1 polymer ?
#
loop_
_entity_poly.entity_id
_entity_poly.type
_entity_poly.pdbx_seq_one_letter_code
_entity_poly.pdbx_strand_id
1 'polypeptide(L)'
;NNVVIKRNGVERQQFNAGIRETLPEIFIPKKGYQILLGYGESDGRNNALNQHRSTIGNMDAWRDVMYFINKWVFDEPLEDNEMETLCRDRKIEAQKDGEYDVATGLMKQFRMVKYQGRVHFYHDTEYIADTDILKRIVFETVGQQKTRYVEEVLKQIDLRTKLIDPEKEFIVKFKNGILKDGKFVEIEYKEFTPYSIDIVYNPDAAYNEDVDKYVNHLTNNDKVYRDLLFEILGHTLITNKEVKRLLGRVFIFIGGGGNGKGTLLQIIKKILNTKNVTGLSIKEMTDERYMSSMKGKLANLGDDIQDGVIDDKMMKVLKNISTCDFVATRELYESSESISFTNSLIFTSNHMIKSFEKGDSWKRRVMWLPMYSTVSEKNKDNRFISKQTSEEALEYWVCQMVQGYMRLYENNRFTDSHLVESENERYHQENNAMLLFLEDYPVEQLLGKRYMEVY
;
A
#
# COMPACT_ATOMS: atom_id res chain seq x y z
N ASN A 1 22.84 -4.40 33.14
CA ASN A 1 22.90 -3.13 33.88
C ASN A 1 21.97 -3.24 35.05
N ASN A 2 22.52 -3.36 36.28
CA ASN A 2 21.72 -3.37 37.49
C ASN A 2 21.21 -1.95 37.76
N VAL A 3 19.91 -1.74 37.52
CA VAL A 3 19.24 -0.50 37.95
C VAL A 3 19.01 -0.59 39.45
N VAL A 4 19.73 0.21 40.21
CA VAL A 4 19.55 0.32 41.63
C VAL A 4 18.64 1.50 41.93
N ILE A 5 17.46 1.24 42.48
CA ILE A 5 16.52 2.30 42.87
C ILE A 5 16.89 2.80 44.22
N LYS A 6 17.27 4.09 44.31
CA LYS A 6 17.63 4.77 45.55
C LYS A 6 16.67 5.91 45.84
N ARG A 7 16.22 6.03 47.09
CA ARG A 7 15.55 7.23 47.59
C ARG A 7 16.39 7.87 48.67
N ASN A 8 16.76 9.14 48.49
CA ASN A 8 17.65 9.88 49.40
C ASN A 8 19.00 9.18 49.61
N GLY A 9 19.58 8.59 48.57
CA GLY A 9 20.87 7.90 48.63
C GLY A 9 20.85 6.49 49.22
N VAL A 10 19.72 6.03 49.74
CA VAL A 10 19.57 4.67 50.30
C VAL A 10 18.94 3.75 49.28
N GLU A 11 19.58 2.60 49.06
CA GLU A 11 19.04 1.54 48.22
C GLU A 11 17.76 0.98 48.84
N ARG A 12 16.67 0.93 48.04
CA ARG A 12 15.39 0.48 48.56
C ARG A 12 15.08 -0.92 48.07
N GLN A 13 14.72 -1.76 49.03
CA GLN A 13 14.17 -3.09 48.81
C GLN A 13 12.63 -3.10 48.90
N GLN A 14 12.01 -2.04 49.44
CA GLN A 14 10.57 -1.94 49.63
C GLN A 14 10.03 -0.62 49.09
N PHE A 15 8.86 -0.69 48.46
CA PHE A 15 8.10 0.45 47.97
C PHE A 15 6.80 0.60 48.77
N ASN A 16 6.48 1.83 49.16
CA ASN A 16 5.25 2.16 49.86
C ASN A 16 4.18 2.74 48.93
N ALA A 17 3.06 3.21 49.48
CA ALA A 17 1.92 3.72 48.76
C ALA A 17 2.21 4.81 47.69
N GLY A 18 3.34 5.52 47.79
CA GLY A 18 3.74 6.54 46.81
C GLY A 18 4.42 6.02 45.54
N ILE A 19 4.57 4.71 45.38
CA ILE A 19 5.30 4.14 44.23
C ILE A 19 4.63 4.45 42.86
N ARG A 20 3.32 4.58 42.84
CA ARG A 20 2.57 4.94 41.61
C ARG A 20 2.97 6.30 41.05
N GLU A 21 3.42 7.21 41.90
CA GLU A 21 3.86 8.55 41.49
C GLU A 21 5.31 8.57 40.99
N THR A 22 6.06 7.49 41.30
CA THR A 22 7.51 7.43 41.08
C THR A 22 7.96 6.41 40.04
N LEU A 23 7.13 5.43 39.71
CA LEU A 23 7.40 4.41 38.67
C LEU A 23 6.43 4.53 37.49
N PRO A 24 6.91 4.32 36.26
CA PRO A 24 6.02 4.16 35.13
C PRO A 24 4.99 3.05 35.34
N GLU A 25 3.77 3.24 34.87
CA GLU A 25 2.66 2.27 35.04
C GLU A 25 3.00 0.85 34.56
N ILE A 26 3.93 0.74 33.62
CA ILE A 26 4.40 -0.54 33.10
C ILE A 26 5.05 -1.43 34.16
N PHE A 27 5.60 -0.85 35.19
CA PHE A 27 6.22 -1.57 36.32
C PHE A 27 5.29 -1.77 37.51
N ILE A 28 3.99 -1.42 37.38
CA ILE A 28 3.01 -1.53 38.45
C ILE A 28 1.92 -2.52 38.06
N PRO A 29 1.87 -3.73 38.61
CA PRO A 29 0.80 -4.68 38.38
C PRO A 29 -0.55 -4.13 38.80
N LYS A 30 -1.52 -4.05 37.90
CA LYS A 30 -2.84 -3.40 38.15
C LYS A 30 -3.61 -4.00 39.32
N LYS A 31 -3.45 -5.29 39.59
CA LYS A 31 -4.10 -5.99 40.72
C LYS A 31 -3.12 -6.32 41.85
N GLY A 32 -1.86 -6.01 41.67
CA GLY A 32 -0.82 -6.27 42.67
C GLY A 32 -0.60 -5.12 43.66
N TYR A 33 -1.41 -4.04 43.56
CA TYR A 33 -1.21 -2.84 44.39
C TYR A 33 -1.30 -3.13 45.88
N GLN A 34 -2.17 -4.06 46.29
CA GLN A 34 -2.29 -4.49 47.69
C GLN A 34 -1.04 -5.24 48.18
N ILE A 35 -0.37 -5.98 47.27
CA ILE A 35 0.89 -6.69 47.56
C ILE A 35 2.03 -5.70 47.79
N LEU A 36 2.04 -4.57 47.07
CA LEU A 36 2.99 -3.48 47.22
C LEU A 36 2.86 -2.78 48.58
N LEU A 37 1.73 -2.94 49.27
CA LEU A 37 1.44 -2.40 50.59
C LEU A 37 1.72 -3.41 51.72
N GLY A 38 2.27 -4.59 51.43
CA GLY A 38 2.52 -5.64 52.41
C GLY A 38 1.26 -6.42 52.85
N TYR A 39 0.17 -6.35 52.06
CA TYR A 39 -1.05 -7.09 52.35
C TYR A 39 -1.09 -8.39 51.51
N GLY A 40 -0.98 -9.53 52.18
CA GLY A 40 -1.26 -10.84 51.61
C GLY A 40 -0.06 -11.53 50.99
N GLU A 41 0.72 -12.12 51.83
CA GLU A 41 1.97 -12.80 51.50
C GLU A 41 1.82 -14.07 50.66
N SER A 42 0.70 -14.73 50.65
CA SER A 42 0.74 -16.11 50.20
C SER A 42 0.30 -16.33 48.74
N ASP A 43 -0.59 -15.52 48.16
CA ASP A 43 -1.24 -16.00 46.92
C ASP A 43 -1.44 -14.99 45.79
N GLY A 44 -0.97 -13.79 45.93
CA GLY A 44 -1.27 -12.69 45.00
C GLY A 44 -0.18 -12.41 43.98
N ARG A 45 1.08 -12.64 44.26
CA ARG A 45 2.25 -12.21 43.46
C ARG A 45 2.32 -12.90 42.12
N ASN A 46 2.23 -14.22 42.12
CA ASN A 46 2.22 -15.01 40.89
C ASN A 46 1.03 -14.62 39.98
N ASN A 47 -0.16 -14.50 40.58
CA ASN A 47 -1.36 -14.09 39.87
C ASN A 47 -1.28 -12.64 39.36
N ALA A 48 -0.74 -11.72 40.14
CA ALA A 48 -0.53 -10.33 39.75
C ALA A 48 0.44 -10.20 38.59
N LEU A 49 1.57 -10.89 38.61
CA LEU A 49 2.53 -10.94 37.51
C LEU A 49 1.91 -11.59 36.26
N ASN A 50 1.19 -12.67 36.44
CA ASN A 50 0.53 -13.38 35.33
C ASN A 50 -0.51 -12.50 34.62
N GLN A 51 -1.27 -11.71 35.35
CA GLN A 51 -2.22 -10.76 34.80
C GLN A 51 -1.49 -9.54 34.17
N HIS A 52 -0.42 -9.08 34.77
CA HIS A 52 0.38 -8.00 34.22
C HIS A 52 1.06 -8.40 32.91
N ARG A 53 1.55 -9.64 32.82
CA ARG A 53 2.07 -10.22 31.59
C ARG A 53 1.09 -10.10 30.43
N SER A 54 -0.21 -10.36 30.66
CA SER A 54 -1.22 -10.22 29.61
C SER A 54 -1.40 -8.78 29.12
N THR A 55 -0.96 -7.80 29.91
CA THR A 55 -1.03 -6.36 29.60
C THR A 55 0.20 -5.89 28.83
N ILE A 56 1.38 -6.44 29.14
CA ILE A 56 2.67 -6.01 28.58
C ILE A 56 3.27 -6.99 27.59
N GLY A 57 2.65 -8.16 27.37
CA GLY A 57 3.20 -9.27 26.59
C GLY A 57 3.50 -8.98 25.10
N ASN A 58 3.06 -7.81 24.61
CA ASN A 58 3.33 -7.34 23.25
C ASN A 58 4.58 -6.43 23.15
N MET A 59 5.31 -6.27 24.23
CA MET A 59 6.55 -5.47 24.27
C MET A 59 7.75 -6.39 24.13
N ASP A 60 8.73 -6.03 23.34
CA ASP A 60 9.95 -6.83 23.17
C ASP A 60 10.67 -7.09 24.51
N ALA A 61 10.62 -6.13 25.44
CA ALA A 61 11.25 -6.21 26.76
C ALA A 61 10.31 -6.71 27.89
N TRP A 62 9.18 -7.37 27.59
CA TRP A 62 8.20 -7.75 28.61
C TRP A 62 8.79 -8.68 29.70
N ARG A 63 9.73 -9.56 29.34
CA ARG A 63 10.41 -10.43 30.31
C ARG A 63 11.24 -9.63 31.34
N ASP A 64 11.97 -8.66 30.81
CA ASP A 64 12.80 -7.78 31.66
C ASP A 64 11.92 -6.98 32.63
N VAL A 65 10.77 -6.51 32.19
CA VAL A 65 9.77 -5.84 33.03
C VAL A 65 9.24 -6.78 34.12
N MET A 66 8.92 -8.04 33.79
CA MET A 66 8.46 -9.03 34.78
C MET A 66 9.52 -9.32 35.84
N TYR A 67 10.78 -9.55 35.42
CA TYR A 67 11.90 -9.74 36.35
C TYR A 67 12.19 -8.50 37.16
N PHE A 68 12.04 -7.31 36.57
CA PHE A 68 12.19 -6.05 37.34
C PHE A 68 11.12 -5.94 38.44
N ILE A 69 9.85 -6.21 38.12
CA ILE A 69 8.76 -6.17 39.10
C ILE A 69 9.01 -7.17 40.21
N ASN A 70 9.37 -8.40 39.88
CA ASN A 70 9.65 -9.44 40.86
C ASN A 70 10.77 -9.04 41.83
N LYS A 71 11.87 -8.51 41.31
CA LYS A 71 13.07 -8.21 42.07
C LYS A 71 13.01 -6.91 42.89
N TRP A 72 12.31 -5.88 42.33
CA TRP A 72 12.43 -4.54 42.87
C TRP A 72 11.09 -3.94 43.34
N VAL A 73 9.97 -4.53 43.00
CA VAL A 73 8.63 -4.03 43.34
C VAL A 73 7.97 -4.88 44.40
N PHE A 74 8.18 -6.17 44.40
CA PHE A 74 7.67 -7.05 45.43
C PHE A 74 8.58 -7.03 46.66
N ASP A 75 7.97 -7.05 47.85
CA ASP A 75 8.71 -7.13 49.13
C ASP A 75 9.43 -8.48 49.24
N GLU A 76 8.77 -9.55 48.82
CA GLU A 76 9.33 -10.90 48.76
C GLU A 76 9.25 -11.38 47.28
N PRO A 77 10.38 -11.48 46.60
CA PRO A 77 10.40 -11.99 45.22
C PRO A 77 9.90 -13.45 45.12
N LEU A 78 9.28 -13.78 43.99
CA LEU A 78 9.04 -15.17 43.62
C LEU A 78 10.38 -15.87 43.33
N GLU A 79 10.43 -17.17 43.53
CA GLU A 79 11.60 -17.98 43.21
C GLU A 79 11.87 -18.03 41.72
N ASP A 80 13.12 -18.27 41.30
CA ASP A 80 13.57 -18.26 39.93
C ASP A 80 12.80 -19.30 39.08
N ASN A 81 12.49 -20.46 39.62
CA ASN A 81 11.72 -21.52 38.94
C ASN A 81 10.25 -21.10 38.65
N GLU A 82 9.64 -20.31 39.54
CA GLU A 82 8.32 -19.73 39.34
C GLU A 82 8.37 -18.63 38.27
N MET A 83 9.39 -17.78 38.32
CA MET A 83 9.61 -16.74 37.32
C MET A 83 9.87 -17.34 35.93
N GLU A 84 10.69 -18.36 35.82
CA GLU A 84 10.89 -19.08 34.57
C GLU A 84 9.57 -19.64 34.02
N THR A 85 8.72 -20.19 34.88
CA THR A 85 7.41 -20.70 34.49
C THR A 85 6.47 -19.60 34.03
N LEU A 86 6.47 -18.45 34.71
CA LEU A 86 5.70 -17.28 34.34
C LEU A 86 6.21 -16.63 33.03
N CYS A 87 7.52 -16.67 32.79
CA CYS A 87 8.16 -16.06 31.64
C CYS A 87 8.35 -17.02 30.44
N ARG A 88 7.88 -18.27 30.52
CA ARG A 88 7.87 -19.19 29.37
C ARG A 88 6.97 -18.66 28.28
N ASP A 89 7.35 -18.86 27.02
CA ASP A 89 6.47 -18.61 25.88
C ASP A 89 5.25 -19.55 26.02
N ARG A 90 4.12 -18.97 26.40
CA ARG A 90 2.87 -19.72 26.40
C ARG A 90 2.46 -19.91 24.96
N LYS A 91 2.51 -21.14 24.47
CA LYS A 91 1.51 -21.56 23.47
C LYS A 91 0.17 -21.32 24.17
N ILE A 92 -0.69 -20.48 23.60
CA ILE A 92 -2.07 -20.33 24.07
C ILE A 92 -2.61 -21.74 24.12
N GLU A 93 -2.90 -22.27 25.31
CA GLU A 93 -3.48 -23.61 25.44
C GLU A 93 -4.90 -23.53 24.89
N ALA A 94 -5.03 -23.86 23.63
CA ALA A 94 -6.27 -23.80 22.85
C ALA A 94 -7.40 -24.71 23.40
N GLN A 95 -7.16 -25.46 24.46
CA GLN A 95 -8.12 -26.40 25.05
C GLN A 95 -9.12 -25.77 26.05
N LYS A 96 -8.96 -24.52 26.46
CA LYS A 96 -9.85 -23.84 27.42
C LYS A 96 -10.53 -22.59 26.93
N ASP A 97 -9.98 -21.95 25.91
CA ASP A 97 -10.56 -20.70 25.38
C ASP A 97 -11.49 -21.04 24.22
N GLY A 98 -12.73 -20.55 24.27
CA GLY A 98 -13.66 -20.67 23.16
C GLY A 98 -13.18 -19.86 21.94
N GLU A 99 -13.75 -20.13 20.76
CA GLU A 99 -13.40 -19.45 19.51
C GLU A 99 -13.47 -17.91 19.64
N TYR A 100 -14.38 -17.43 20.48
CA TYR A 100 -14.54 -16.02 20.81
C TYR A 100 -13.31 -15.43 21.53
N ASP A 101 -12.77 -16.15 22.52
CA ASP A 101 -11.65 -15.67 23.32
C ASP A 101 -10.34 -15.70 22.52
N VAL A 102 -10.12 -16.74 21.73
CA VAL A 102 -9.00 -16.82 20.78
C VAL A 102 -9.05 -15.69 19.78
N ALA A 103 -10.21 -15.44 19.16
CA ALA A 103 -10.38 -14.31 18.24
C ALA A 103 -10.08 -12.98 18.91
N THR A 104 -10.56 -12.78 20.16
CA THR A 104 -10.32 -11.55 20.95
C THR A 104 -8.83 -11.34 21.22
N GLY A 105 -8.12 -12.41 21.58
CA GLY A 105 -6.67 -12.38 21.80
C GLY A 105 -5.91 -11.97 20.54
N LEU A 106 -6.21 -12.62 19.41
CA LEU A 106 -5.58 -12.34 18.13
C LEU A 106 -5.87 -10.93 17.63
N MET A 107 -7.12 -10.46 17.75
CA MET A 107 -7.49 -9.09 17.34
C MET A 107 -6.73 -8.02 18.13
N LYS A 108 -6.47 -8.25 19.41
CA LYS A 108 -5.65 -7.34 20.24
C LYS A 108 -4.18 -7.42 19.88
N GLN A 109 -3.66 -8.63 19.73
CA GLN A 109 -2.25 -8.88 19.42
C GLN A 109 -1.84 -8.25 18.09
N PHE A 110 -2.66 -8.42 17.05
CA PHE A 110 -2.36 -7.98 15.69
C PHE A 110 -3.05 -6.67 15.29
N ARG A 111 -3.67 -5.94 16.23
CA ARG A 111 -4.31 -4.63 15.97
C ARG A 111 -5.18 -4.63 14.73
N MET A 112 -6.14 -5.56 14.66
CA MET A 112 -6.92 -5.77 13.45
C MET A 112 -7.92 -4.66 13.21
N VAL A 113 -8.09 -4.29 11.92
CA VAL A 113 -9.11 -3.36 11.42
C VAL A 113 -9.71 -3.92 10.13
N LYS A 114 -10.97 -3.59 9.85
CA LYS A 114 -11.64 -3.99 8.59
C LYS A 114 -11.82 -2.76 7.71
N TYR A 115 -11.22 -2.80 6.52
CA TYR A 115 -11.28 -1.73 5.53
C TYR A 115 -11.63 -2.30 4.16
N GLN A 116 -12.63 -1.70 3.50
CA GLN A 116 -13.14 -2.14 2.19
C GLN A 116 -13.43 -3.65 2.13
N GLY A 117 -14.12 -4.18 3.16
CA GLY A 117 -14.50 -5.59 3.26
C GLY A 117 -13.38 -6.55 3.70
N ARG A 118 -12.14 -6.10 3.82
CA ARG A 118 -10.99 -6.96 4.15
C ARG A 118 -10.46 -6.70 5.55
N VAL A 119 -10.15 -7.76 6.27
CA VAL A 119 -9.45 -7.68 7.57
C VAL A 119 -7.98 -7.40 7.32
N HIS A 120 -7.52 -6.27 7.83
CA HIS A 120 -6.11 -5.90 7.87
C HIS A 120 -5.60 -6.12 9.28
N PHE A 121 -4.41 -6.67 9.40
CA PHE A 121 -3.76 -6.92 10.68
C PHE A 121 -2.31 -6.47 10.63
N TYR A 122 -1.82 -5.96 11.77
CA TYR A 122 -0.45 -5.51 11.90
C TYR A 122 0.48 -6.71 12.02
N HIS A 123 1.35 -6.87 11.04
CA HIS A 123 2.32 -7.96 10.97
C HIS A 123 3.70 -7.39 10.65
N ASP A 124 4.69 -7.75 11.42
CA ASP A 124 6.04 -7.18 11.39
C ASP A 124 6.01 -5.64 11.56
N THR A 125 6.13 -4.88 10.51
CA THR A 125 6.23 -3.41 10.53
C THR A 125 5.06 -2.72 9.85
N GLU A 126 4.05 -3.47 9.33
CA GLU A 126 3.00 -2.92 8.49
C GLU A 126 1.66 -3.65 8.65
N TYR A 127 0.60 -3.03 8.12
CA TYR A 127 -0.70 -3.69 7.98
C TYR A 127 -0.77 -4.45 6.66
N ILE A 128 -1.18 -5.71 6.74
CA ILE A 128 -1.41 -6.56 5.57
C ILE A 128 -2.85 -7.12 5.59
N ALA A 129 -3.38 -7.45 4.42
CA ALA A 129 -4.70 -8.07 4.23
C ALA A 129 -4.56 -9.42 3.51
N ASP A 130 -3.66 -10.27 4.02
CA ASP A 130 -3.40 -11.59 3.48
C ASP A 130 -4.16 -12.65 4.28
N THR A 131 -5.20 -13.20 3.66
CA THR A 131 -6.07 -14.20 4.31
C THR A 131 -5.34 -15.51 4.60
N ASP A 132 -4.36 -15.90 3.80
CA ASP A 132 -3.65 -17.17 3.99
C ASP A 132 -2.63 -17.03 5.13
N ILE A 133 -1.98 -15.89 5.25
CA ILE A 133 -1.14 -15.60 6.43
C ILE A 133 -2.00 -15.58 7.69
N LEU A 134 -3.16 -14.91 7.66
CA LEU A 134 -4.07 -14.87 8.80
C LEU A 134 -4.54 -16.27 9.21
N LYS A 135 -4.95 -17.11 8.25
CA LYS A 135 -5.32 -18.51 8.51
C LYS A 135 -4.18 -19.27 9.16
N ARG A 136 -2.94 -19.09 8.68
CA ARG A 136 -1.76 -19.74 9.26
C ARG A 136 -1.53 -19.29 10.69
N ILE A 137 -1.60 -18.01 10.98
CA ILE A 137 -1.49 -17.46 12.34
C ILE A 137 -2.54 -18.08 13.26
N VAL A 138 -3.80 -18.12 12.82
CA VAL A 138 -4.87 -18.77 13.60
C VAL A 138 -4.56 -20.23 13.83
N PHE A 139 -4.20 -20.97 12.79
CA PHE A 139 -3.88 -22.40 12.90
C PHE A 139 -2.71 -22.66 13.86
N GLU A 140 -1.64 -21.90 13.77
CA GLU A 140 -0.49 -22.02 14.68
C GLU A 140 -0.85 -21.67 16.12
N THR A 141 -1.76 -20.70 16.31
CA THR A 141 -2.24 -20.31 17.64
C THR A 141 -3.10 -21.37 18.29
N VAL A 142 -4.05 -21.95 17.54
CA VAL A 142 -5.00 -22.94 18.11
C VAL A 142 -4.43 -24.35 18.19
N GLY A 143 -3.32 -24.64 17.50
CA GLY A 143 -2.67 -25.94 17.51
C GLY A 143 -3.50 -27.04 16.83
N GLN A 144 -3.53 -28.25 17.44
CA GLN A 144 -4.22 -29.40 16.86
C GLN A 144 -5.75 -29.32 17.06
N GLN A 145 -6.42 -28.42 16.35
CA GLN A 145 -7.86 -28.27 16.35
C GLN A 145 -8.48 -28.71 15.02
N LYS A 146 -9.80 -28.95 15.04
CA LYS A 146 -10.55 -29.27 13.82
C LYS A 146 -10.61 -28.02 12.92
N THR A 147 -10.56 -28.19 11.60
CA THR A 147 -10.66 -27.10 10.61
C THR A 147 -11.85 -26.18 10.87
N ARG A 148 -13.00 -26.74 11.26
CA ARG A 148 -14.20 -25.97 11.63
C ARG A 148 -13.95 -24.97 12.77
N TYR A 149 -13.10 -25.32 13.74
CA TYR A 149 -12.73 -24.41 14.83
C TYR A 149 -11.94 -23.21 14.30
N VAL A 150 -10.98 -23.47 13.42
CA VAL A 150 -10.20 -22.40 12.77
C VAL A 150 -11.09 -21.46 11.94
N GLU A 151 -12.03 -22.04 11.18
CA GLU A 151 -13.00 -21.28 10.38
C GLU A 151 -13.89 -20.41 11.27
N GLU A 152 -14.36 -20.93 12.42
CA GLU A 152 -15.18 -20.14 13.33
C GLU A 152 -14.39 -19.01 13.99
N VAL A 153 -13.12 -19.22 14.37
CA VAL A 153 -12.24 -18.15 14.87
C VAL A 153 -12.07 -17.06 13.81
N LEU A 154 -11.82 -17.43 12.56
CA LEU A 154 -11.70 -16.45 11.45
C LEU A 154 -12.99 -15.68 11.23
N LYS A 155 -14.13 -16.34 11.32
CA LYS A 155 -15.45 -15.70 11.22
C LYS A 155 -15.72 -14.75 12.38
N GLN A 156 -15.34 -15.10 13.61
CA GLN A 156 -15.40 -14.21 14.76
C GLN A 156 -14.50 -12.96 14.55
N ILE A 157 -13.29 -13.13 14.02
CA ILE A 157 -12.41 -12.02 13.66
C ILE A 157 -13.10 -11.13 12.63
N ASP A 158 -13.60 -11.69 11.53
CA ASP A 158 -14.22 -10.92 10.45
C ASP A 158 -15.44 -10.10 10.93
N LEU A 159 -16.33 -10.72 11.72
CA LEU A 159 -17.56 -10.06 12.20
C LEU A 159 -17.31 -9.01 13.27
N ARG A 160 -16.25 -9.15 14.08
CA ARG A 160 -16.00 -8.32 15.27
C ARG A 160 -14.94 -7.25 15.05
N THR A 161 -14.18 -7.35 13.98
CA THR A 161 -13.12 -6.38 13.67
C THR A 161 -13.73 -5.00 13.39
N LYS A 162 -13.13 -3.97 14.01
CA LYS A 162 -13.57 -2.57 13.87
C LYS A 162 -13.57 -2.15 12.41
N LEU A 163 -14.70 -1.71 11.92
CA LEU A 163 -14.84 -1.13 10.58
C LEU A 163 -14.16 0.24 10.50
N ILE A 164 -13.41 0.45 9.45
CA ILE A 164 -12.88 1.76 9.07
C ILE A 164 -13.78 2.33 7.97
N ASP A 165 -14.04 3.62 8.05
CA ASP A 165 -14.80 4.34 7.04
C ASP A 165 -14.16 4.14 5.65
N PRO A 166 -14.89 3.60 4.66
CA PRO A 166 -14.36 3.37 3.31
C PRO A 166 -13.97 4.67 2.60
N GLU A 167 -14.56 5.81 3.00
CA GLU A 167 -14.24 7.13 2.45
C GLU A 167 -13.07 7.83 3.15
N LYS A 168 -12.50 7.22 4.22
CA LYS A 168 -11.33 7.76 4.90
C LYS A 168 -10.13 7.80 3.96
N GLU A 169 -9.50 8.95 3.86
CA GLU A 169 -8.23 9.11 3.18
C GLU A 169 -7.06 8.60 4.02
N PHE A 170 -6.13 7.94 3.37
CA PHE A 170 -4.95 7.39 4.00
C PHE A 170 -3.69 7.98 3.38
N ILE A 171 -2.64 8.01 4.16
CA ILE A 171 -1.29 8.40 3.73
C ILE A 171 -0.55 7.20 3.16
N VAL A 172 0.51 7.44 2.39
CA VAL A 172 1.47 6.41 1.99
C VAL A 172 2.61 6.39 2.99
N LYS A 173 2.84 5.20 3.60
CA LYS A 173 3.91 4.96 4.55
C LYS A 173 5.15 4.43 3.85
N PHE A 174 6.31 4.99 4.17
CA PHE A 174 7.64 4.48 3.85
C PHE A 174 8.31 3.91 5.12
N LYS A 175 9.44 3.24 4.98
CA LYS A 175 10.20 2.73 6.15
C LYS A 175 10.53 3.81 7.18
N ASN A 176 10.90 5.00 6.72
CA ASN A 176 11.37 6.10 7.55
C ASN A 176 10.40 7.28 7.67
N GLY A 177 9.17 7.18 7.13
CA GLY A 177 8.25 8.30 7.21
C GLY A 177 6.97 8.10 6.41
N ILE A 178 6.27 9.21 6.17
CA ILE A 178 5.00 9.25 5.47
C ILE A 178 4.96 10.34 4.40
N LEU A 179 4.20 10.11 3.33
CA LEU A 179 3.78 11.16 2.40
C LEU A 179 2.41 11.67 2.82
N LYS A 180 2.32 12.99 2.99
CA LYS A 180 1.08 13.68 3.32
C LYS A 180 1.07 15.05 2.67
N ASP A 181 -0.01 15.39 1.95
CA ASP A 181 -0.29 16.73 1.40
C ASP A 181 0.92 17.32 0.63
N GLY A 182 1.51 16.54 -0.27
CA GLY A 182 2.63 16.97 -1.10
C GLY A 182 3.98 17.02 -0.38
N LYS A 183 4.10 16.51 0.85
CA LYS A 183 5.33 16.56 1.64
C LYS A 183 5.69 15.18 2.19
N PHE A 184 6.97 14.94 2.37
CA PHE A 184 7.47 13.83 3.16
C PHE A 184 7.72 14.29 4.59
N VAL A 185 7.26 13.50 5.56
CA VAL A 185 7.47 13.73 6.99
C VAL A 185 8.17 12.51 7.57
N GLU A 186 9.38 12.70 8.08
CA GLU A 186 10.14 11.65 8.74
C GLU A 186 9.56 11.41 10.13
N ILE A 187 8.90 10.27 10.30
CA ILE A 187 8.23 9.87 11.55
C ILE A 187 8.00 8.37 11.58
N GLU A 188 8.09 7.77 12.75
CA GLU A 188 7.61 6.41 12.96
C GLU A 188 6.07 6.40 12.99
N TYR A 189 5.47 5.86 11.93
CA TYR A 189 4.00 5.82 11.79
C TYR A 189 3.46 4.42 12.11
N LYS A 190 2.61 4.35 13.15
CA LYS A 190 2.06 3.08 13.69
C LYS A 190 0.54 2.93 13.48
N GLU A 191 -0.13 3.96 12.95
CA GLU A 191 -1.55 3.89 12.68
C GLU A 191 -1.85 3.08 11.41
N PHE A 192 -3.11 2.70 11.26
CA PHE A 192 -3.54 1.97 10.08
C PHE A 192 -3.44 2.83 8.82
N THR A 193 -2.77 2.28 7.83
CA THR A 193 -2.86 2.65 6.41
C THR A 193 -2.76 1.38 5.57
N PRO A 194 -3.56 1.22 4.51
CA PRO A 194 -3.44 0.10 3.60
C PRO A 194 -2.21 0.22 2.68
N TYR A 195 -1.59 1.41 2.62
CA TYR A 195 -0.52 1.74 1.67
C TYR A 195 0.83 1.83 2.38
N SER A 196 1.70 0.84 2.19
CA SER A 196 3.07 0.91 2.67
C SER A 196 4.07 0.46 1.60
N ILE A 197 5.17 1.19 1.52
CA ILE A 197 6.30 0.96 0.61
C ILE A 197 7.50 0.61 1.48
N ASP A 198 8.06 -0.59 1.26
CA ASP A 198 9.15 -1.14 2.04
C ASP A 198 10.52 -0.64 1.56
N ILE A 199 10.65 0.68 1.35
CA ILE A 199 11.86 1.36 0.92
C ILE A 199 12.03 2.60 1.79
N VAL A 200 13.28 2.97 2.07
CA VAL A 200 13.63 4.24 2.71
C VAL A 200 13.55 5.35 1.67
N TYR A 201 12.89 6.45 2.00
CA TYR A 201 12.99 7.65 1.20
C TYR A 201 14.20 8.48 1.66
N ASN A 202 15.10 8.75 0.74
CA ASN A 202 16.24 9.63 0.93
C ASN A 202 16.18 10.76 -0.12
N PRO A 203 15.96 12.02 0.29
CA PRO A 203 15.93 13.16 -0.64
C PRO A 203 17.28 13.40 -1.33
N ASP A 204 18.39 12.96 -0.70
CA ASP A 204 19.77 13.10 -1.17
C ASP A 204 20.30 11.77 -1.73
N ALA A 205 19.41 10.89 -2.24
CA ALA A 205 19.79 9.61 -2.82
C ALA A 205 20.91 9.79 -3.87
N ALA A 206 21.93 8.95 -3.79
CA ALA A 206 23.05 9.00 -4.72
C ALA A 206 22.58 8.76 -6.16
N TYR A 207 23.17 9.52 -7.09
CA TYR A 207 22.92 9.34 -8.51
C TYR A 207 23.18 7.89 -8.94
N ASN A 208 22.23 7.32 -9.67
CA ASN A 208 22.35 5.97 -10.20
C ASN A 208 22.38 6.00 -11.73
N GLU A 209 23.53 5.68 -12.30
CA GLU A 209 23.77 5.75 -13.74
C GLU A 209 22.91 4.74 -14.53
N ASP A 210 22.68 3.54 -14.00
CA ASP A 210 21.89 2.51 -14.68
C ASP A 210 20.42 2.93 -14.76
N VAL A 211 19.87 3.54 -13.70
CA VAL A 211 18.53 4.09 -13.70
C VAL A 211 18.44 5.26 -14.67
N ASP A 212 19.39 6.17 -14.63
CA ASP A 212 19.39 7.37 -15.46
C ASP A 212 19.47 7.02 -16.96
N LYS A 213 20.34 6.10 -17.35
CA LYS A 213 20.43 5.58 -18.73
C LYS A 213 19.11 4.97 -19.19
N TYR A 214 18.45 4.23 -18.30
CA TYR A 214 17.17 3.61 -18.64
C TYR A 214 16.05 4.64 -18.80
N VAL A 215 15.93 5.60 -17.90
CA VAL A 215 14.96 6.69 -18.00
C VAL A 215 15.18 7.52 -19.27
N ASN A 216 16.45 7.84 -19.57
CA ASN A 216 16.81 8.56 -20.79
C ASN A 216 16.46 7.76 -22.06
N HIS A 217 16.63 6.45 -22.04
CA HIS A 217 16.18 5.56 -23.11
C HIS A 217 14.65 5.62 -23.29
N LEU A 218 13.89 5.55 -22.22
CA LEU A 218 12.43 5.60 -22.25
C LEU A 218 11.90 6.95 -22.78
N THR A 219 12.54 8.04 -22.40
CA THR A 219 12.11 9.42 -22.67
C THR A 219 12.83 10.06 -23.85
N ASN A 220 13.54 9.28 -24.66
CA ASN A 220 14.32 9.75 -25.80
C ASN A 220 15.31 10.88 -25.46
N ASN A 221 15.92 10.83 -24.28
CA ASN A 221 16.83 11.85 -23.71
C ASN A 221 16.17 13.24 -23.53
N ASP A 222 14.84 13.34 -23.58
CA ASP A 222 14.12 14.59 -23.33
C ASP A 222 13.94 14.81 -21.82
N LYS A 223 14.47 15.94 -21.33
CA LYS A 223 14.43 16.26 -19.89
C LYS A 223 13.01 16.56 -19.40
N VAL A 224 12.20 17.19 -20.24
CA VAL A 224 10.82 17.58 -19.90
C VAL A 224 9.95 16.30 -19.82
N TYR A 225 10.13 15.40 -20.78
CA TYR A 225 9.44 14.10 -20.74
C TYR A 225 9.92 13.24 -19.56
N ARG A 226 11.21 13.32 -19.20
CA ARG A 226 11.73 12.69 -17.98
C ARG A 226 11.01 13.18 -16.72
N ASP A 227 10.86 14.48 -16.57
CA ASP A 227 10.14 15.06 -15.43
C ASP A 227 8.68 14.60 -15.40
N LEU A 228 8.01 14.61 -16.53
CA LEU A 228 6.65 14.08 -16.69
C LEU A 228 6.58 12.57 -16.32
N LEU A 229 7.55 11.76 -16.73
CA LEU A 229 7.60 10.34 -16.36
C LEU A 229 7.64 10.16 -14.83
N PHE A 230 8.49 10.90 -14.14
CA PHE A 230 8.55 10.84 -12.68
C PHE A 230 7.30 11.39 -12.00
N GLU A 231 6.62 12.37 -12.59
CA GLU A 231 5.30 12.82 -12.14
C GLU A 231 4.24 11.73 -12.30
N ILE A 232 4.24 10.98 -13.40
CA ILE A 232 3.34 9.84 -13.60
C ILE A 232 3.60 8.76 -12.55
N LEU A 233 4.86 8.48 -12.23
CA LEU A 233 5.22 7.58 -11.15
C LEU A 233 4.77 8.15 -9.81
N GLY A 234 5.03 9.43 -9.54
CA GLY A 234 4.59 10.15 -8.33
C GLY A 234 3.07 10.19 -8.17
N HIS A 235 2.33 10.24 -9.28
CA HIS A 235 0.87 10.18 -9.27
C HIS A 235 0.34 8.89 -8.61
N THR A 236 1.08 7.78 -8.65
CA THR A 236 0.69 6.54 -7.96
C THR A 236 0.69 6.68 -6.44
N LEU A 237 1.40 7.65 -5.89
CA LEU A 237 1.48 7.94 -4.45
C LEU A 237 0.39 8.88 -3.95
N ILE A 238 -0.41 9.47 -4.85
CA ILE A 238 -1.50 10.38 -4.49
C ILE A 238 -2.71 9.54 -4.07
N THR A 239 -3.11 9.69 -2.81
CA THR A 239 -4.28 9.03 -2.22
C THR A 239 -5.42 10.00 -1.89
N ASN A 240 -5.16 11.31 -1.90
CA ASN A 240 -6.16 12.35 -1.74
C ASN A 240 -7.05 12.41 -2.98
N LYS A 241 -8.38 12.25 -2.79
CA LYS A 241 -9.37 12.15 -3.87
C LYS A 241 -9.50 13.44 -4.68
N GLU A 242 -9.42 14.60 -4.04
CA GLU A 242 -9.57 15.89 -4.71
C GLU A 242 -8.40 16.14 -5.66
N VAL A 243 -7.18 15.94 -5.17
CA VAL A 243 -5.96 16.08 -5.97
C VAL A 243 -5.94 15.03 -7.09
N LYS A 244 -6.33 13.78 -6.77
CA LYS A 244 -6.39 12.70 -7.76
C LYS A 244 -7.39 12.98 -8.88
N ARG A 245 -8.56 13.52 -8.54
CA ARG A 245 -9.60 13.94 -9.50
C ARG A 245 -9.11 15.08 -10.39
N LEU A 246 -8.41 16.06 -9.82
CA LEU A 246 -7.84 17.18 -10.57
C LEU A 246 -6.81 16.69 -11.60
N LEU A 247 -5.97 15.74 -11.21
CA LEU A 247 -4.94 15.12 -12.03
C LEU A 247 -5.43 13.87 -12.79
N GLY A 248 -6.74 13.67 -12.89
CA GLY A 248 -7.37 12.46 -13.41
C GLY A 248 -6.95 12.09 -14.83
N ARG A 249 -6.05 11.11 -14.95
CA ARG A 249 -5.49 10.59 -16.20
C ARG A 249 -5.45 9.07 -16.20
N VAL A 250 -5.49 8.51 -17.40
CA VAL A 250 -5.14 7.14 -17.73
C VAL A 250 -3.85 7.20 -18.54
N PHE A 251 -2.82 6.52 -18.12
CA PHE A 251 -1.50 6.54 -18.73
C PHE A 251 -1.31 5.30 -19.61
N ILE A 252 -0.99 5.49 -20.89
CA ILE A 252 -0.76 4.39 -21.82
C ILE A 252 0.61 4.57 -22.47
N PHE A 253 1.57 3.72 -22.04
CA PHE A 253 2.88 3.66 -22.68
C PHE A 253 2.79 2.90 -23.99
N ILE A 254 3.11 3.58 -25.09
CA ILE A 254 2.97 3.06 -26.45
C ILE A 254 4.30 2.95 -27.17
N GLY A 255 4.49 1.88 -27.93
CA GLY A 255 5.69 1.67 -28.77
C GLY A 255 5.84 0.22 -29.17
N GLY A 256 6.63 -0.06 -30.18
CA GLY A 256 6.90 -1.41 -30.67
C GLY A 256 7.50 -2.34 -29.62
N GLY A 257 7.70 -3.60 -29.95
CA GLY A 257 8.32 -4.56 -29.04
C GLY A 257 9.79 -4.20 -28.68
N GLY A 258 10.24 -4.58 -27.48
CA GLY A 258 11.64 -4.44 -27.07
C GLY A 258 12.07 -3.04 -26.61
N ASN A 259 11.15 -2.14 -26.31
CA ASN A 259 11.45 -0.77 -25.88
C ASN A 259 11.39 -0.53 -24.34
N GLY A 260 11.23 -1.59 -23.56
CA GLY A 260 11.32 -1.51 -22.11
C GLY A 260 9.99 -1.30 -21.36
N LYS A 261 8.82 -1.21 -22.00
CA LYS A 261 7.51 -1.02 -21.35
C LYS A 261 7.25 -2.02 -20.21
N GLY A 262 7.33 -3.32 -20.51
CA GLY A 262 7.10 -4.36 -19.51
C GLY A 262 8.12 -4.31 -18.36
N THR A 263 9.37 -3.94 -18.66
CA THR A 263 10.41 -3.71 -17.65
C THR A 263 10.03 -2.56 -16.71
N LEU A 264 9.50 -1.45 -17.24
CA LEU A 264 9.03 -0.32 -16.43
C LEU A 264 7.92 -0.76 -15.47
N LEU A 265 6.93 -1.54 -15.95
CA LEU A 265 5.87 -2.06 -15.08
C LEU A 265 6.42 -2.96 -13.97
N GLN A 266 7.45 -3.78 -14.25
CA GLN A 266 8.09 -4.61 -13.23
C GLN A 266 8.82 -3.77 -12.18
N ILE A 267 9.50 -2.69 -12.59
CA ILE A 267 10.18 -1.76 -11.68
C ILE A 267 9.14 -1.03 -10.80
N ILE A 268 8.07 -0.49 -11.39
CA ILE A 268 6.96 0.15 -10.64
C ILE A 268 6.37 -0.83 -9.63
N LYS A 269 6.10 -2.07 -10.04
CA LYS A 269 5.60 -3.13 -9.16
C LYS A 269 6.55 -3.43 -8.00
N LYS A 270 7.87 -3.39 -8.26
CA LYS A 270 8.88 -3.60 -7.21
C LYS A 270 8.92 -2.43 -6.23
N ILE A 271 8.87 -1.18 -6.72
CA ILE A 271 8.86 0.03 -5.89
C ILE A 271 7.60 0.09 -5.02
N LEU A 272 6.42 -0.05 -5.63
CA LEU A 272 5.15 0.05 -4.93
C LEU A 272 4.87 -1.15 -4.01
N ASN A 273 5.57 -2.25 -4.17
CA ASN A 273 5.29 -3.57 -3.62
C ASN A 273 4.06 -4.22 -4.28
N THR A 274 4.11 -5.55 -4.48
CA THR A 274 3.06 -6.35 -5.13
C THR A 274 1.69 -6.19 -4.45
N LYS A 275 1.67 -6.02 -3.13
CA LYS A 275 0.42 -5.82 -2.37
C LYS A 275 -0.32 -4.54 -2.72
N ASN A 276 0.35 -3.52 -3.23
CA ASN A 276 -0.22 -2.20 -3.56
C ASN A 276 -0.62 -2.05 -5.02
N VAL A 277 -0.48 -3.09 -5.83
CA VAL A 277 -0.79 -3.04 -7.27
C VAL A 277 -1.72 -4.17 -7.71
N THR A 278 -2.42 -3.93 -8.81
CA THR A 278 -3.14 -4.95 -9.58
C THR A 278 -2.64 -4.94 -11.02
N GLY A 279 -3.01 -5.95 -11.80
CA GLY A 279 -2.65 -6.07 -13.21
C GLY A 279 -3.85 -6.37 -14.11
N LEU A 280 -4.98 -5.70 -13.87
CA LEU A 280 -6.19 -5.91 -14.66
C LEU A 280 -6.05 -5.28 -16.05
N SER A 281 -6.47 -6.02 -17.06
CA SER A 281 -6.72 -5.46 -18.39
C SER A 281 -7.95 -4.52 -18.36
N ILE A 282 -8.06 -3.62 -19.33
CA ILE A 282 -9.22 -2.70 -19.43
C ILE A 282 -10.53 -3.51 -19.51
N LYS A 283 -10.53 -4.64 -20.19
CA LYS A 283 -11.70 -5.53 -20.32
C LYS A 283 -12.09 -6.13 -18.96
N GLU A 284 -11.14 -6.65 -18.20
CA GLU A 284 -11.39 -7.21 -16.87
C GLU A 284 -11.95 -6.17 -15.91
N MET A 285 -11.50 -4.90 -16.01
CA MET A 285 -12.04 -3.80 -15.20
C MET A 285 -13.54 -3.53 -15.45
N THR A 286 -14.14 -4.06 -16.50
CA THR A 286 -15.60 -3.96 -16.73
C THR A 286 -16.43 -5.00 -15.97
N ASP A 287 -15.80 -5.96 -15.32
CA ASP A 287 -16.46 -6.96 -14.47
C ASP A 287 -16.27 -6.58 -12.99
N GLU A 288 -17.38 -6.42 -12.26
CA GLU A 288 -17.41 -6.01 -10.85
C GLU A 288 -16.58 -6.93 -9.94
N ARG A 289 -16.45 -8.21 -10.27
CA ARG A 289 -15.68 -9.20 -9.50
C ARG A 289 -14.18 -8.97 -9.61
N TYR A 290 -13.66 -8.73 -10.81
CA TYR A 290 -12.25 -8.39 -11.01
C TYR A 290 -11.94 -7.01 -10.42
N MET A 291 -12.86 -6.06 -10.57
CA MET A 291 -12.74 -4.71 -10.04
C MET A 291 -12.50 -4.71 -8.52
N SER A 292 -13.07 -5.67 -7.77
CA SER A 292 -12.86 -5.79 -6.33
C SER A 292 -11.39 -5.95 -5.93
N SER A 293 -10.55 -6.49 -6.82
CA SER A 293 -9.12 -6.64 -6.56
C SER A 293 -8.37 -5.31 -6.46
N MET A 294 -8.93 -4.21 -6.97
CA MET A 294 -8.35 -2.87 -6.91
C MET A 294 -8.50 -2.19 -5.54
N LYS A 295 -9.36 -2.74 -4.66
CA LYS A 295 -9.55 -2.21 -3.32
C LYS A 295 -8.25 -2.18 -2.53
N GLY A 296 -7.95 -1.03 -1.90
CA GLY A 296 -6.74 -0.86 -1.10
C GLY A 296 -5.43 -0.92 -1.90
N LYS A 297 -5.46 -0.60 -3.20
CA LYS A 297 -4.28 -0.57 -4.06
C LYS A 297 -3.97 0.86 -4.53
N LEU A 298 -2.68 1.12 -4.83
CA LEU A 298 -2.21 2.40 -5.33
C LEU A 298 -2.31 2.52 -6.86
N ALA A 299 -2.09 1.42 -7.57
CA ALA A 299 -2.09 1.43 -9.03
C ALA A 299 -2.63 0.13 -9.63
N ASN A 300 -3.18 0.24 -10.84
CA ASN A 300 -3.37 -0.88 -11.76
C ASN A 300 -2.32 -0.80 -12.87
N LEU A 301 -1.55 -1.87 -13.05
CA LEU A 301 -0.47 -2.00 -14.02
C LEU A 301 -0.89 -3.04 -15.07
N GLY A 302 -1.69 -2.63 -16.04
CA GLY A 302 -2.16 -3.50 -17.12
C GLY A 302 -1.10 -3.64 -18.22
N ASP A 303 -0.63 -4.86 -18.45
CA ASP A 303 0.35 -5.12 -19.49
C ASP A 303 -0.36 -5.48 -20.81
N ASP A 304 0.23 -5.02 -21.90
CA ASP A 304 -0.10 -5.29 -23.30
C ASP A 304 -1.62 -5.29 -23.61
N ILE A 305 -2.16 -4.08 -23.79
CA ILE A 305 -3.52 -3.95 -24.30
C ILE A 305 -3.54 -4.56 -25.70
N GLN A 306 -4.23 -5.71 -25.84
CA GLN A 306 -4.36 -6.41 -27.12
C GLN A 306 -5.10 -5.55 -28.16
N ASP A 307 -4.81 -5.77 -29.43
CA ASP A 307 -5.47 -5.11 -30.55
C ASP A 307 -6.98 -5.21 -30.43
N GLY A 308 -7.59 -4.13 -30.04
CA GLY A 308 -9.03 -4.06 -29.84
C GLY A 308 -9.52 -2.63 -29.84
N VAL A 309 -10.82 -2.48 -29.91
CA VAL A 309 -11.48 -1.18 -29.77
C VAL A 309 -11.91 -1.01 -28.32
N ILE A 310 -11.60 0.13 -27.74
CA ILE A 310 -12.15 0.50 -26.44
C ILE A 310 -13.61 0.87 -26.64
N ASP A 311 -14.51 0.02 -26.14
CA ASP A 311 -15.96 0.23 -26.20
C ASP A 311 -16.45 1.23 -25.14
N ASP A 312 -17.73 1.61 -25.22
CA ASP A 312 -18.34 2.60 -24.33
C ASP A 312 -18.32 2.15 -22.86
N LYS A 313 -18.42 0.84 -22.58
CA LYS A 313 -18.38 0.31 -21.22
C LYS A 313 -16.98 0.41 -20.63
N MET A 314 -15.97 0.02 -21.38
CA MET A 314 -14.56 0.17 -20.99
C MET A 314 -14.21 1.64 -20.75
N MET A 315 -14.66 2.50 -21.66
CA MET A 315 -14.46 3.94 -21.59
C MET A 315 -15.06 4.55 -20.32
N LYS A 316 -16.33 4.19 -20.03
CA LYS A 316 -17.01 4.66 -18.81
C LYS A 316 -16.27 4.28 -17.55
N VAL A 317 -15.79 3.04 -17.48
CA VAL A 317 -15.03 2.57 -16.29
C VAL A 317 -13.72 3.34 -16.14
N LEU A 318 -12.94 3.49 -17.22
CA LEU A 318 -11.69 4.26 -17.17
C LEU A 318 -11.91 5.71 -16.75
N LYS A 319 -12.95 6.35 -17.27
CA LYS A 319 -13.33 7.71 -16.89
C LYS A 319 -13.68 7.82 -15.42
N ASN A 320 -14.56 6.95 -14.93
CA ASN A 320 -15.00 6.99 -13.54
C ASN A 320 -13.83 6.78 -12.57
N ILE A 321 -12.95 5.82 -12.83
CA ILE A 321 -11.80 5.58 -11.96
C ILE A 321 -10.82 6.76 -12.04
N SER A 322 -10.52 7.28 -13.24
CA SER A 322 -9.60 8.42 -13.37
C SER A 322 -10.07 9.69 -12.67
N THR A 323 -11.39 9.85 -12.48
CA THR A 323 -12.00 10.99 -11.77
C THR A 323 -12.44 10.66 -10.36
N CYS A 324 -12.07 9.49 -9.84
CA CYS A 324 -12.48 9.00 -8.52
C CYS A 324 -14.01 9.02 -8.33
N ASP A 325 -14.77 8.76 -9.39
CA ASP A 325 -16.21 8.59 -9.31
C ASP A 325 -16.57 7.16 -8.87
N PHE A 326 -17.79 6.98 -8.39
CA PHE A 326 -18.24 5.67 -7.92
C PHE A 326 -18.34 4.66 -9.05
N VAL A 327 -17.82 3.46 -8.82
CA VAL A 327 -17.97 2.28 -9.67
C VAL A 327 -18.48 1.11 -8.85
N ALA A 328 -19.30 0.27 -9.48
CA ALA A 328 -19.80 -0.95 -8.85
C ALA A 328 -18.68 -1.98 -8.75
N THR A 329 -18.60 -2.63 -7.60
CA THR A 329 -17.69 -3.73 -7.35
C THR A 329 -18.36 -4.78 -6.47
N ARG A 330 -17.93 -6.04 -6.56
CA ARG A 330 -18.51 -7.14 -5.82
C ARG A 330 -17.47 -8.19 -5.47
N GLU A 331 -17.36 -8.53 -4.19
CA GLU A 331 -16.64 -9.74 -3.79
C GLU A 331 -17.47 -10.99 -4.12
N LEU A 332 -16.79 -12.14 -4.19
CA LEU A 332 -17.47 -13.40 -4.49
C LEU A 332 -18.49 -13.72 -3.40
N TYR A 333 -19.73 -14.03 -3.80
CA TYR A 333 -20.88 -14.32 -2.93
C TYR A 333 -21.40 -13.13 -2.08
N GLU A 334 -20.97 -11.90 -2.38
CA GLU A 334 -21.45 -10.70 -1.71
C GLU A 334 -22.35 -9.86 -2.64
N SER A 335 -23.07 -8.89 -2.03
CA SER A 335 -23.84 -7.92 -2.78
C SER A 335 -22.93 -6.90 -3.44
N SER A 336 -23.35 -6.34 -4.59
CA SER A 336 -22.65 -5.22 -5.22
C SER A 336 -22.63 -4.01 -4.28
N GLU A 337 -21.48 -3.37 -4.19
CA GLU A 337 -21.27 -2.10 -3.50
C GLU A 337 -20.68 -1.06 -4.47
N SER A 338 -20.84 0.21 -4.14
CA SER A 338 -20.26 1.31 -4.92
C SER A 338 -19.06 1.89 -4.19
N ILE A 339 -17.90 1.89 -4.84
CA ILE A 339 -16.64 2.39 -4.27
C ILE A 339 -16.01 3.41 -5.21
N SER A 340 -15.40 4.43 -4.63
CA SER A 340 -14.55 5.38 -5.34
C SER A 340 -13.08 4.93 -5.20
N PHE A 341 -12.41 4.73 -6.32
CA PHE A 341 -11.01 4.33 -6.37
C PHE A 341 -10.08 5.53 -6.58
N THR A 342 -8.91 5.49 -5.95
CA THR A 342 -7.81 6.45 -6.16
C THR A 342 -6.62 5.82 -6.88
N ASN A 343 -6.81 4.66 -7.49
CA ASN A 343 -5.77 3.93 -8.22
C ASN A 343 -5.28 4.72 -9.44
N SER A 344 -3.98 4.79 -9.64
CA SER A 344 -3.43 5.21 -10.92
C SER A 344 -3.62 4.10 -11.95
N LEU A 345 -4.10 4.45 -13.14
CA LEU A 345 -4.31 3.54 -14.24
C LEU A 345 -3.14 3.65 -15.20
N ILE A 346 -2.28 2.64 -15.24
CA ILE A 346 -1.09 2.58 -16.10
C ILE A 346 -1.21 1.32 -16.96
N PHE A 347 -1.11 1.52 -18.28
CA PHE A 347 -1.19 0.44 -19.26
C PHE A 347 -0.02 0.50 -20.23
N THR A 348 0.24 -0.61 -20.90
CA THR A 348 1.16 -0.67 -22.03
C THR A 348 0.41 -1.11 -23.29
N SER A 349 0.87 -0.68 -24.45
CA SER A 349 0.36 -1.13 -25.75
C SER A 349 1.48 -1.13 -26.79
N ASN A 350 1.42 -2.06 -27.73
CA ASN A 350 2.30 -2.09 -28.90
C ASN A 350 1.81 -1.21 -30.04
N HIS A 351 0.52 -0.92 -30.05
CA HIS A 351 -0.16 -0.14 -31.10
C HIS A 351 -1.10 0.89 -30.51
N MET A 352 -1.44 1.90 -31.30
CA MET A 352 -2.52 2.82 -30.94
C MET A 352 -3.86 2.10 -31.00
N ILE A 353 -4.63 2.22 -29.91
CA ILE A 353 -5.90 1.52 -29.76
C ILE A 353 -7.01 2.44 -30.21
N LYS A 354 -7.86 1.95 -31.12
CA LYS A 354 -9.02 2.69 -31.58
C LYS A 354 -10.06 2.83 -30.47
N SER A 355 -10.72 3.97 -30.41
CA SER A 355 -11.82 4.25 -29.48
C SER A 355 -13.03 4.76 -30.25
N PHE A 356 -14.23 4.33 -29.86
CA PHE A 356 -15.47 4.87 -30.46
C PHE A 356 -15.75 6.30 -29.97
N GLU A 357 -15.29 6.67 -28.80
CA GLU A 357 -15.48 8.03 -28.28
C GLU A 357 -14.40 8.97 -28.83
N LYS A 358 -14.87 10.00 -29.53
CA LYS A 358 -14.03 11.04 -30.15
C LYS A 358 -14.11 12.38 -29.40
N GLY A 359 -14.84 12.41 -28.29
CA GLY A 359 -15.12 13.64 -27.54
C GLY A 359 -13.93 14.15 -26.71
N ASP A 360 -13.93 15.45 -26.43
CA ASP A 360 -12.93 16.14 -25.60
C ASP A 360 -12.80 15.54 -24.19
N SER A 361 -13.85 14.89 -23.71
CA SER A 361 -13.85 14.20 -22.42
C SER A 361 -12.82 13.07 -22.36
N TRP A 362 -12.71 12.28 -23.41
CA TRP A 362 -11.71 11.24 -23.54
C TRP A 362 -10.30 11.80 -23.77
N LYS A 363 -10.21 12.76 -24.68
CA LYS A 363 -8.95 13.45 -25.00
C LYS A 363 -8.24 13.96 -23.76
N ARG A 364 -8.99 14.56 -22.82
CA ARG A 364 -8.43 15.11 -21.59
C ARG A 364 -8.00 14.07 -20.55
N ARG A 365 -8.45 12.81 -20.67
CA ARG A 365 -8.23 11.77 -19.66
C ARG A 365 -7.15 10.76 -20.04
N VAL A 366 -6.95 10.50 -21.30
CA VAL A 366 -5.90 9.58 -21.73
C VAL A 366 -4.65 10.33 -22.12
N MET A 367 -3.53 9.86 -21.62
CA MET A 367 -2.21 10.35 -21.95
C MET A 367 -1.43 9.21 -22.62
N TRP A 368 -1.16 9.38 -23.89
CA TRP A 368 -0.32 8.48 -24.68
C TRP A 368 1.13 8.85 -24.51
N LEU A 369 1.95 7.90 -24.06
CA LEU A 369 3.33 8.09 -23.68
C LEU A 369 4.23 7.32 -24.65
N PRO A 370 4.83 7.99 -25.64
CA PRO A 370 5.60 7.34 -26.67
C PRO A 370 6.92 6.80 -26.15
N MET A 371 7.25 5.56 -26.50
CA MET A 371 8.55 4.94 -26.28
C MET A 371 9.22 4.64 -27.61
N TYR A 372 10.14 5.50 -28.00
CA TYR A 372 10.73 5.50 -29.36
C TYR A 372 11.86 4.49 -29.52
N SER A 373 12.68 4.34 -28.50
CA SER A 373 13.93 3.57 -28.57
C SER A 373 13.68 2.07 -28.34
N THR A 374 14.28 1.23 -29.15
CA THR A 374 14.24 -0.24 -29.01
C THR A 374 15.62 -0.81 -28.70
N VAL A 375 15.67 -1.83 -27.87
CA VAL A 375 16.88 -2.57 -27.55
C VAL A 375 16.97 -3.79 -28.46
N SER A 376 18.05 -3.88 -29.24
CA SER A 376 18.28 -5.06 -30.08
C SER A 376 18.54 -6.30 -29.22
N GLU A 377 18.16 -7.49 -29.70
CA GLU A 377 18.38 -8.77 -29.01
C GLU A 377 19.84 -8.98 -28.53
N LYS A 378 20.82 -8.49 -29.32
CA LYS A 378 22.23 -8.60 -29.01
C LYS A 378 22.67 -7.75 -27.81
N ASN A 379 21.91 -6.71 -27.50
CA ASN A 379 22.21 -5.74 -26.44
C ASN A 379 21.34 -5.96 -25.18
N LYS A 380 20.56 -7.03 -25.14
CA LYS A 380 19.78 -7.38 -23.95
C LYS A 380 20.71 -7.82 -22.81
N ASP A 381 20.65 -7.12 -21.69
CA ASP A 381 21.35 -7.47 -20.46
C ASP A 381 20.44 -8.35 -19.59
N ASN A 382 20.82 -9.61 -19.37
CA ASN A 382 20.07 -10.54 -18.53
C ASN A 382 20.02 -10.10 -17.05
N ARG A 383 20.89 -9.20 -16.62
CA ARG A 383 20.92 -8.64 -15.27
C ARG A 383 20.24 -7.26 -15.18
N PHE A 384 19.63 -6.82 -16.27
CA PHE A 384 19.06 -5.47 -16.34
C PHE A 384 18.07 -5.20 -15.21
N ILE A 385 17.07 -6.08 -15.00
CA ILE A 385 16.08 -5.95 -13.93
C ILE A 385 16.78 -5.92 -12.55
N SER A 386 17.76 -6.79 -12.31
CA SER A 386 18.48 -6.83 -11.03
C SER A 386 19.24 -5.52 -10.75
N LYS A 387 19.82 -4.90 -11.78
CA LYS A 387 20.48 -3.59 -11.66
C LYS A 387 19.48 -2.49 -11.35
N GLN A 388 18.32 -2.47 -12.04
CA GLN A 388 17.27 -1.49 -11.82
C GLN A 388 16.56 -1.65 -10.49
N THR A 389 16.67 -2.80 -9.83
CA THR A 389 16.01 -3.12 -8.56
C THR A 389 17.00 -3.42 -7.44
N SER A 390 18.26 -3.03 -7.57
CA SER A 390 19.21 -3.01 -6.45
C SER A 390 18.74 -1.99 -5.39
N GLU A 391 19.24 -2.09 -4.18
CA GLU A 391 18.84 -1.20 -3.08
C GLU A 391 19.10 0.27 -3.45
N GLU A 392 20.30 0.56 -3.98
CA GLU A 392 20.69 1.89 -4.41
C GLU A 392 19.86 2.41 -5.59
N ALA A 393 19.50 1.52 -6.54
CA ALA A 393 18.65 1.88 -7.66
C ALA A 393 17.23 2.18 -7.20
N LEU A 394 16.66 1.38 -6.28
CA LEU A 394 15.34 1.61 -5.72
C LEU A 394 15.28 2.89 -4.90
N GLU A 395 16.32 3.21 -4.13
CA GLU A 395 16.42 4.47 -3.40
C GLU A 395 16.41 5.68 -4.36
N TYR A 396 17.16 5.62 -5.45
CA TYR A 396 17.18 6.66 -6.47
C TYR A 396 15.83 6.78 -7.22
N TRP A 397 15.21 5.65 -7.61
CA TRP A 397 13.87 5.63 -8.20
C TRP A 397 12.84 6.29 -7.28
N VAL A 398 12.84 5.95 -6.00
CA VAL A 398 11.92 6.49 -5.00
C VAL A 398 12.17 7.97 -4.79
N CYS A 399 13.43 8.42 -4.73
CA CYS A 399 13.77 9.83 -4.64
C CYS A 399 13.14 10.64 -5.79
N GLN A 400 13.35 10.22 -7.03
CA GLN A 400 12.81 10.89 -8.22
C GLN A 400 11.27 10.84 -8.28
N MET A 401 10.69 9.70 -7.90
CA MET A 401 9.25 9.50 -7.84
C MET A 401 8.57 10.40 -6.80
N VAL A 402 9.16 10.55 -5.61
CA VAL A 402 8.65 11.45 -4.57
C VAL A 402 8.82 12.93 -4.98
N GLN A 403 9.90 13.27 -5.65
CA GLN A 403 10.04 14.62 -6.24
C GLN A 403 8.93 14.90 -7.27
N GLY A 404 8.61 13.92 -8.13
CA GLY A 404 7.48 14.01 -9.06
C GLY A 404 6.14 14.20 -8.33
N TYR A 405 5.91 13.45 -7.25
CA TYR A 405 4.73 13.61 -6.39
C TYR A 405 4.64 15.04 -5.81
N MET A 406 5.74 15.58 -5.29
CA MET A 406 5.78 16.93 -4.73
C MET A 406 5.47 18.00 -5.80
N ARG A 407 6.05 17.87 -7.01
CA ARG A 407 5.76 18.77 -8.14
C ARG A 407 4.28 18.77 -8.54
N LEU A 408 3.63 17.58 -8.53
CA LEU A 408 2.19 17.48 -8.82
C LEU A 408 1.33 18.24 -7.81
N TYR A 409 1.67 18.18 -6.53
CA TYR A 409 0.99 18.97 -5.50
C TYR A 409 1.25 20.47 -5.60
N GLU A 410 2.47 20.87 -5.95
CA GLU A 410 2.84 22.26 -6.11
C GLU A 410 2.17 22.89 -7.34
N ASN A 411 2.20 22.20 -8.48
CA ASN A 411 1.74 22.74 -9.76
C ASN A 411 0.25 22.45 -10.03
N ASN A 412 -0.35 21.48 -9.38
CA ASN A 412 -1.71 20.97 -9.63
C ASN A 412 -1.94 20.55 -11.10
N ARG A 413 -0.89 20.22 -11.83
CA ARG A 413 -0.92 19.74 -13.22
C ARG A 413 0.34 18.96 -13.53
N PHE A 414 0.29 18.15 -14.58
CA PHE A 414 1.47 17.52 -15.15
C PHE A 414 2.30 18.52 -15.94
N THR A 415 3.60 18.25 -16.03
CA THR A 415 4.52 18.96 -16.91
C THR A 415 4.13 18.76 -18.36
N ASP A 416 4.03 19.83 -19.14
CA ASP A 416 3.68 19.80 -20.56
C ASP A 416 4.92 19.40 -21.37
N SER A 417 4.90 18.19 -21.95
CA SER A 417 5.98 17.68 -22.82
C SER A 417 5.54 17.71 -24.28
N HIS A 418 6.24 18.45 -25.09
CA HIS A 418 5.94 18.56 -26.54
C HIS A 418 5.95 17.21 -27.26
N LEU A 419 6.84 16.28 -26.87
CA LEU A 419 6.88 14.92 -27.42
C LEU A 419 5.59 14.16 -27.13
N VAL A 420 5.10 14.29 -25.89
CA VAL A 420 3.87 13.63 -25.45
C VAL A 420 2.64 14.30 -26.05
N GLU A 421 2.62 15.64 -26.14
CA GLU A 421 1.52 16.38 -26.75
C GLU A 421 1.37 16.05 -28.23
N SER A 422 2.47 16.06 -28.98
CA SER A 422 2.45 15.69 -30.41
C SER A 422 1.97 14.27 -30.65
N GLU A 423 2.33 13.30 -29.78
CA GLU A 423 1.82 11.92 -29.87
C GLU A 423 0.32 11.85 -29.56
N ASN A 424 -0.16 12.60 -28.57
CA ASN A 424 -1.58 12.68 -28.25
C ASN A 424 -2.38 13.31 -29.38
N GLU A 425 -1.87 14.35 -30.01
CA GLU A 425 -2.50 14.97 -31.18
C GLU A 425 -2.56 13.99 -32.36
N ARG A 426 -1.45 13.30 -32.65
CA ARG A 426 -1.40 12.26 -33.70
C ARG A 426 -2.46 11.18 -33.44
N TYR A 427 -2.55 10.68 -32.19
CA TYR A 427 -3.59 9.69 -31.82
C TYR A 427 -4.99 10.21 -32.13
N HIS A 428 -5.28 11.48 -31.80
CA HIS A 428 -6.61 12.04 -32.04
C HIS A 428 -6.91 12.19 -33.54
N GLN A 429 -5.93 12.53 -34.33
CA GLN A 429 -6.06 12.58 -35.81
C GLN A 429 -6.33 11.19 -36.37
N GLU A 430 -5.49 10.21 -36.05
CA GLU A 430 -5.63 8.83 -36.54
C GLU A 430 -6.92 8.14 -36.06
N ASN A 431 -7.45 8.51 -34.90
CA ASN A 431 -8.72 7.97 -34.38
C ASN A 431 -9.97 8.69 -34.95
N ASN A 432 -9.80 9.77 -35.66
CA ASN A 432 -10.89 10.54 -36.25
C ASN A 432 -11.01 10.29 -37.77
N ALA A 433 -11.92 9.41 -38.14
CA ALA A 433 -12.15 9.06 -39.56
C ALA A 433 -12.49 10.28 -40.46
N MET A 434 -13.09 11.33 -39.90
CA MET A 434 -13.36 12.55 -40.65
C MET A 434 -12.09 13.34 -40.93
N LEU A 435 -11.18 13.44 -39.96
CA LEU A 435 -9.89 14.12 -40.16
C LEU A 435 -9.03 13.35 -41.17
N LEU A 436 -8.95 12.01 -41.03
CA LEU A 436 -8.24 11.17 -42.01
C LEU A 436 -8.82 11.33 -43.42
N PHE A 437 -10.16 11.35 -43.52
CA PHE A 437 -10.81 11.58 -44.81
C PHE A 437 -10.48 12.97 -45.39
N LEU A 438 -10.40 14.02 -44.57
CA LEU A 438 -10.03 15.38 -44.98
C LEU A 438 -8.54 15.55 -45.31
N GLU A 439 -7.67 14.70 -44.75
CA GLU A 439 -6.25 14.63 -45.15
C GLU A 439 -6.11 14.04 -46.56
N ASP A 440 -6.85 12.97 -46.87
CA ASP A 440 -6.85 12.36 -48.19
C ASP A 440 -7.58 13.22 -49.23
N TYR A 441 -8.63 13.91 -48.77
CA TYR A 441 -9.50 14.74 -49.60
C TYR A 441 -9.67 16.14 -49.00
N PRO A 442 -8.73 17.06 -49.26
CA PRO A 442 -8.82 18.45 -48.75
C PRO A 442 -10.16 19.13 -49.06
N VAL A 443 -10.63 19.96 -48.15
CA VAL A 443 -11.94 20.61 -48.20
C VAL A 443 -12.16 21.32 -49.56
N GLU A 444 -11.12 21.92 -50.13
CA GLU A 444 -11.14 22.58 -51.42
C GLU A 444 -11.55 21.66 -52.57
N GLN A 445 -11.17 20.38 -52.47
CA GLN A 445 -11.56 19.36 -53.48
C GLN A 445 -13.00 18.84 -53.30
N LEU A 446 -13.57 19.07 -52.14
CA LEU A 446 -14.91 18.64 -51.77
C LEU A 446 -15.97 19.71 -52.02
N LEU A 447 -15.56 20.98 -52.13
CA LEU A 447 -16.46 22.09 -52.38
C LEU A 447 -17.22 21.94 -53.68
N GLY A 448 -18.55 22.03 -53.59
CA GLY A 448 -19.46 21.91 -54.76
C GLY A 448 -19.79 20.48 -55.20
N LYS A 449 -19.18 19.45 -54.57
CA LYS A 449 -19.55 18.05 -54.82
C LYS A 449 -20.82 17.66 -54.09
N ARG A 450 -21.64 16.81 -54.74
CA ARG A 450 -22.81 16.22 -54.08
C ARG A 450 -22.41 15.06 -53.22
N TYR A 451 -23.23 14.76 -52.21
CA TYR A 451 -23.00 13.64 -51.28
C TYR A 451 -22.61 12.33 -51.99
N MET A 452 -23.33 11.98 -53.08
CA MET A 452 -23.07 10.77 -53.88
C MET A 452 -21.76 10.81 -54.67
N GLU A 453 -21.10 11.93 -54.77
CA GLU A 453 -19.83 12.12 -55.49
C GLU A 453 -18.63 12.09 -54.55
N VAL A 454 -18.91 12.16 -53.25
CA VAL A 454 -17.91 12.10 -52.16
C VAL A 454 -17.87 10.71 -51.53
N TYR A 455 -18.96 9.96 -51.60
CA TYR A 455 -19.10 8.58 -51.21
C TYR A 455 -18.96 7.68 -52.41
#